data_d937a15a3c0610d7b2baced2b58b0841
#
_entry.id   d937a15a3c0610d7b2baced2b58b0841
#
_cell.length_a   1.000
_cell.length_b   1.000
_cell.length_c   1.000
_cell.angle_alpha   90.00
_cell.angle_beta   90.00
_cell.angle_gamma   90.00
#
_symmetry.space_group_name_H-M   'P 1'
#
loop_
_entity.id
_entity.type
_entity.pdbx_description
1 polymer ?
#
loop_
_entity_poly.entity_id
_entity_poly.type
_entity_poly.pdbx_seq_one_letter_code
_entity_poly.pdbx_strand_id
1 'polypeptide(L)'
;MKFTIVNLVGDLVSKSLAVKSPLAGGVPVSGWRRALTTPSLPEAHRSIPVAADSSWLRKVLAFAGPGYLIAVGYMDPGNWATDLGGGSKFGYVLLSAVLISSLMAMFLQALAAKFGIATGRDLAQGCRDHYSRPTSISLWIVCELAIAACDLAEVLGSAVALKLLFGLPLLAGVIITAFDVLLVLALQGRGFRLIEAFVVTLIGTIAVCFAYEIFIARPLWLEAAHGFLPRVEIVSNKEMLYIAIGIIGATVMPHNLYLHSSIVQTRAFGQDDIGRREAIKYSVIDSTVALLFALFINAAILVLGAAAFHSRGLHEVADIADAYKLLSPVLGASLASTLFAFALLASGQNSTLTGTLAGQIVMEGFLHIRLKPWIRRLITRLIAILPAILVIGISGEGKLTSLLILSQVVLSFQLPFAMIPLALFTSDRRKMGEFVNSRFTAAVAWLITAAILFFNAELLWLIFRGA
;
A
#
# COMPACT_ATOMS: atom_id res chain seq x y z
N MET A 1 10.51 -19.04 -40.82
CA MET A 1 9.89 -19.44 -39.56
C MET A 1 9.82 -18.19 -38.69
N LYS A 2 8.80 -17.34 -38.94
CA LYS A 2 8.58 -16.09 -38.20
C LYS A 2 7.49 -16.37 -37.13
N PHE A 3 7.88 -16.72 -35.94
CA PHE A 3 6.98 -16.76 -34.79
C PHE A 3 6.85 -15.33 -34.26
N THR A 4 5.76 -14.67 -34.57
CA THR A 4 5.46 -13.34 -34.08
C THR A 4 4.84 -13.46 -32.67
N ILE A 5 5.38 -12.73 -31.70
CA ILE A 5 4.91 -12.63 -30.29
C ILE A 5 3.39 -12.38 -30.25
N VAL A 6 2.83 -11.70 -31.26
CA VAL A 6 1.39 -11.42 -31.41
C VAL A 6 0.54 -12.68 -31.49
N ASN A 7 1.03 -13.77 -32.14
CA ASN A 7 0.28 -15.02 -32.26
C ASN A 7 0.31 -15.83 -30.94
N LEU A 8 1.37 -15.72 -30.16
CA LEU A 8 1.49 -16.34 -28.83
C LEU A 8 0.53 -15.70 -27.82
N VAL A 9 0.40 -14.35 -27.87
CA VAL A 9 -0.54 -13.60 -27.03
C VAL A 9 -1.99 -13.86 -27.47
N GLY A 10 -2.25 -13.99 -28.79
CA GLY A 10 -3.57 -14.31 -29.32
C GLY A 10 -4.06 -15.71 -28.92
N ASP A 11 -3.18 -16.70 -28.93
CA ASP A 11 -3.50 -18.09 -28.54
C ASP A 11 -3.67 -18.24 -27.01
N LEU A 12 -2.93 -17.50 -26.22
CA LEU A 12 -3.10 -17.45 -24.73
C LEU A 12 -4.42 -16.79 -24.37
N VAL A 13 -4.82 -15.74 -25.08
CA VAL A 13 -6.10 -15.04 -24.87
C VAL A 13 -7.29 -15.90 -25.27
N SER A 14 -7.20 -16.66 -26.41
CA SER A 14 -8.30 -17.51 -26.89
C SER A 14 -8.55 -18.72 -25.99
N LYS A 15 -7.51 -19.33 -25.41
CA LYS A 15 -7.64 -20.46 -24.47
C LYS A 15 -8.12 -20.04 -23.07
N SER A 16 -7.94 -18.78 -22.68
CA SER A 16 -8.46 -18.21 -21.44
C SER A 16 -9.99 -17.97 -21.47
N LEU A 17 -10.60 -17.88 -22.63
CA LEU A 17 -12.03 -17.57 -22.78
C LEU A 17 -12.98 -18.77 -22.61
N ALA A 18 -12.49 -19.97 -22.37
CA ALA A 18 -13.29 -21.20 -22.33
C ALA A 18 -13.63 -21.76 -20.95
N VAL A 19 -13.57 -20.95 -19.88
CA VAL A 19 -14.08 -21.37 -18.57
C VAL A 19 -15.57 -21.05 -18.47
N LYS A 20 -16.40 -22.08 -18.65
CA LYS A 20 -17.86 -22.00 -18.41
C LYS A 20 -18.12 -21.57 -16.97
N SER A 21 -18.71 -20.39 -16.80
CA SER A 21 -19.14 -19.82 -15.53
C SER A 21 -20.37 -20.57 -14.98
N PRO A 22 -20.38 -21.01 -13.71
CA PRO A 22 -21.55 -21.60 -13.06
C PRO A 22 -22.60 -20.61 -12.54
N LEU A 23 -22.42 -19.29 -12.78
CA LEU A 23 -23.30 -18.25 -12.24
C LEU A 23 -24.08 -17.49 -13.33
N ALA A 24 -24.61 -18.20 -14.32
CA ALA A 24 -25.57 -17.62 -15.27
C ALA A 24 -26.98 -17.61 -14.63
N GLY A 25 -27.39 -16.48 -14.05
CA GLY A 25 -28.73 -16.31 -13.48
C GLY A 25 -28.94 -15.11 -12.55
N GLY A 26 -27.91 -14.29 -12.30
CA GLY A 26 -28.07 -13.12 -11.44
C GLY A 26 -28.83 -11.99 -12.11
N VAL A 27 -30.01 -11.64 -11.59
CA VAL A 27 -30.73 -10.41 -11.89
C VAL A 27 -29.77 -9.23 -11.67
N PRO A 28 -29.68 -8.24 -12.59
CA PRO A 28 -28.84 -7.06 -12.36
C PRO A 28 -29.29 -6.38 -11.06
N VAL A 29 -28.41 -6.39 -10.04
CA VAL A 29 -28.65 -5.62 -8.82
C VAL A 29 -28.74 -4.16 -9.26
N SER A 30 -29.86 -3.48 -8.94
CA SER A 30 -30.15 -2.12 -9.37
C SER A 30 -28.96 -1.21 -9.03
N GLY A 31 -28.44 -0.49 -10.03
CA GLY A 31 -27.33 0.47 -9.85
C GLY A 31 -26.03 0.13 -10.58
N TRP A 32 -25.86 -1.07 -11.14
CA TRP A 32 -24.70 -1.47 -11.93
C TRP A 32 -25.06 -1.62 -13.40
N ARG A 33 -24.18 -1.19 -14.30
CA ARG A 33 -24.35 -1.36 -15.76
C ARG A 33 -24.07 -2.79 -16.22
N ARG A 34 -23.27 -3.54 -15.45
CA ARG A 34 -22.89 -4.93 -15.77
C ARG A 34 -23.13 -5.83 -14.57
N ALA A 35 -23.52 -7.08 -14.84
CA ALA A 35 -23.65 -8.09 -13.81
C ALA A 35 -22.24 -8.56 -13.32
N LEU A 36 -22.16 -8.96 -12.06
CA LEU A 36 -20.97 -9.62 -11.53
C LEU A 36 -20.84 -11.01 -12.15
N THR A 37 -19.73 -11.28 -12.82
CA THR A 37 -19.51 -12.55 -13.53
C THR A 37 -18.68 -13.54 -12.73
N THR A 38 -17.69 -13.04 -11.97
CA THR A 38 -16.77 -13.88 -11.18
C THR A 38 -16.42 -13.15 -9.88
N PRO A 39 -16.27 -13.89 -8.76
CA PRO A 39 -15.81 -13.29 -7.52
C PRO A 39 -14.35 -12.82 -7.65
N SER A 40 -13.96 -11.89 -6.82
CA SER A 40 -12.58 -11.46 -6.66
C SER A 40 -11.76 -12.57 -6.01
N LEU A 41 -10.49 -12.76 -6.43
CA LEU A 41 -9.60 -13.82 -5.92
C LEU A 41 -10.32 -15.17 -5.77
N PRO A 42 -10.80 -15.82 -6.86
CA PRO A 42 -11.67 -16.99 -6.74
C PRO A 42 -11.04 -18.15 -5.97
N GLU A 43 -9.71 -18.27 -6.00
CA GLU A 43 -8.96 -19.30 -5.29
C GLU A 43 -9.04 -19.15 -3.77
N ALA A 44 -9.17 -17.89 -3.31
CA ALA A 44 -9.23 -17.55 -1.89
C ALA A 44 -10.64 -17.11 -1.44
N HIS A 45 -11.58 -16.93 -2.39
CA HIS A 45 -12.92 -16.45 -2.09
C HIS A 45 -13.63 -17.36 -1.10
N ARG A 46 -14.06 -16.81 0.05
CA ARG A 46 -14.72 -17.52 1.15
C ARG A 46 -13.98 -18.77 1.64
N SER A 47 -12.66 -18.82 1.49
CA SER A 47 -11.84 -19.97 1.90
C SER A 47 -11.63 -20.06 3.41
N ILE A 48 -11.84 -18.97 4.14
CA ILE A 48 -11.62 -18.91 5.59
C ILE A 48 -12.98 -18.94 6.30
N PRO A 49 -13.31 -20.03 7.01
CA PRO A 49 -14.59 -20.17 7.69
C PRO A 49 -14.71 -19.19 8.86
N VAL A 50 -15.91 -18.61 9.01
CA VAL A 50 -16.29 -17.78 10.15
C VAL A 50 -17.51 -18.42 10.79
N ALA A 51 -17.36 -19.02 11.98
CA ALA A 51 -18.46 -19.66 12.68
C ALA A 51 -19.37 -18.61 13.30
N ALA A 52 -20.66 -18.63 12.94
CA ALA A 52 -21.65 -17.65 13.39
C ALA A 52 -21.80 -17.62 14.93
N ASP A 53 -21.79 -18.79 15.58
CA ASP A 53 -22.00 -18.94 17.03
C ASP A 53 -20.71 -18.89 17.85
N SER A 54 -19.59 -18.43 17.27
CA SER A 54 -18.32 -18.37 17.98
C SER A 54 -18.23 -17.15 18.92
N SER A 55 -17.40 -17.28 19.96
CA SER A 55 -17.14 -16.19 20.90
C SER A 55 -16.54 -14.98 20.19
N TRP A 56 -16.69 -13.79 20.77
CA TRP A 56 -16.13 -12.53 20.21
C TRP A 56 -14.65 -12.65 19.82
N LEU A 57 -13.82 -13.23 20.69
CA LEU A 57 -12.38 -13.39 20.42
C LEU A 57 -12.11 -14.30 19.21
N ARG A 58 -12.86 -15.41 19.08
CA ARG A 58 -12.74 -16.31 17.92
C ARG A 58 -13.14 -15.61 16.62
N LYS A 59 -14.18 -14.75 16.66
CA LYS A 59 -14.59 -13.94 15.51
C LYS A 59 -13.51 -12.92 15.14
N VAL A 60 -12.95 -12.17 16.10
CA VAL A 60 -11.83 -11.27 15.86
C VAL A 60 -10.67 -12.01 15.19
N LEU A 61 -10.26 -13.16 15.71
CA LEU A 61 -9.18 -13.97 15.13
C LEU A 61 -9.53 -14.54 13.74
N ALA A 62 -10.79 -14.87 13.48
CA ALA A 62 -11.22 -15.32 12.16
C ALA A 62 -11.15 -14.21 11.12
N PHE A 63 -11.48 -12.98 11.49
CA PHE A 63 -11.39 -11.80 10.62
C PHE A 63 -9.98 -11.22 10.56
N ALA A 64 -9.12 -11.44 11.55
CA ALA A 64 -7.75 -10.96 11.56
C ALA A 64 -6.96 -11.49 10.34
N GLY A 65 -6.30 -10.58 9.64
CA GLY A 65 -5.46 -10.89 8.48
C GLY A 65 -5.55 -9.88 7.34
N PRO A 66 -6.72 -9.59 6.73
CA PRO A 66 -6.83 -8.58 5.68
C PRO A 66 -6.28 -7.23 6.08
N GLY A 67 -6.58 -6.77 7.29
CA GLY A 67 -6.05 -5.52 7.82
C GLY A 67 -4.53 -5.53 7.91
N TYR A 68 -3.93 -6.61 8.35
CA TYR A 68 -2.47 -6.74 8.40
C TYR A 68 -1.85 -6.81 7.01
N LEU A 69 -2.49 -7.49 6.06
CA LEU A 69 -2.02 -7.51 4.66
C LEU A 69 -1.99 -6.10 4.05
N ILE A 70 -3.01 -5.28 4.29
CA ILE A 70 -2.97 -3.90 3.79
C ILE A 70 -1.99 -3.03 4.57
N ALA A 71 -1.87 -3.22 5.91
CA ALA A 71 -1.00 -2.41 6.76
C ALA A 71 0.48 -2.52 6.36
N VAL A 72 0.88 -3.63 5.76
CA VAL A 72 2.24 -3.82 5.22
C VAL A 72 2.60 -2.78 4.16
N GLY A 73 1.69 -2.49 3.25
CA GLY A 73 1.94 -1.46 2.25
C GLY A 73 2.25 -0.09 2.88
N TYR A 74 1.72 0.18 4.08
CA TYR A 74 1.97 1.42 4.82
C TYR A 74 3.32 1.48 5.54
N MET A 75 4.15 0.47 5.39
CA MET A 75 5.48 0.35 6.01
C MET A 75 6.55 -0.01 4.98
N ASP A 76 6.29 0.27 3.70
CA ASP A 76 7.18 -0.05 2.59
C ASP A 76 8.44 0.84 2.60
N PRO A 77 9.48 0.51 1.83
CA PRO A 77 10.70 1.33 1.75
C PRO A 77 10.47 2.76 1.29
N GLY A 78 9.35 3.06 0.60
CA GLY A 78 8.95 4.41 0.24
C GLY A 78 8.54 5.25 1.44
N ASN A 79 7.77 4.65 2.39
CA ASN A 79 7.48 5.27 3.69
C ASN A 79 8.77 5.55 4.46
N TRP A 80 9.73 4.62 4.46
CA TRP A 80 11.02 4.81 5.12
C TRP A 80 11.75 6.04 4.60
N ALA A 81 11.81 6.21 3.28
CA ALA A 81 12.50 7.34 2.67
C ALA A 81 11.83 8.68 3.02
N THR A 82 10.49 8.74 2.99
CA THR A 82 9.74 9.97 3.31
C THR A 82 9.80 10.31 4.80
N ASP A 83 9.63 9.31 5.67
CA ASP A 83 9.61 9.53 7.13
C ASP A 83 11.02 9.85 7.66
N LEU A 84 12.04 9.10 7.24
CA LEU A 84 13.42 9.33 7.63
C LEU A 84 13.93 10.68 7.10
N GLY A 85 13.70 10.97 5.81
CA GLY A 85 14.04 12.25 5.19
C GLY A 85 13.32 13.42 5.83
N GLY A 86 12.03 13.26 6.14
CA GLY A 86 11.23 14.24 6.88
C GLY A 86 11.75 14.48 8.28
N GLY A 87 12.05 13.43 9.01
CA GLY A 87 12.57 13.48 10.38
C GLY A 87 13.96 14.10 10.46
N SER A 88 14.90 13.71 9.60
CA SER A 88 16.27 14.26 9.59
C SER A 88 16.28 15.74 9.19
N LYS A 89 15.44 16.15 8.26
CA LYS A 89 15.45 17.51 7.72
C LYS A 89 14.64 18.51 8.56
N PHE A 90 13.44 18.10 8.98
CA PHE A 90 12.46 18.99 9.63
C PHE A 90 12.16 18.62 11.10
N GLY A 91 12.93 17.70 11.68
CA GLY A 91 12.68 17.23 13.03
C GLY A 91 11.31 16.57 13.17
N TYR A 92 10.57 16.90 14.21
CA TYR A 92 9.29 16.27 14.51
C TYR A 92 8.08 16.86 13.78
N VAL A 93 8.24 17.94 12.99
CA VAL A 93 7.13 18.73 12.43
C VAL A 93 6.19 17.90 11.56
N LEU A 94 6.73 16.94 10.78
CA LEU A 94 5.96 16.11 9.87
C LEU A 94 5.24 14.92 10.54
N LEU A 95 5.36 14.74 11.87
CA LEU A 95 4.53 13.76 12.61
C LEU A 95 3.03 14.04 12.46
N SER A 96 2.64 15.31 12.30
CA SER A 96 1.26 15.68 12.02
C SER A 96 0.79 15.16 10.64
N ALA A 97 1.67 15.15 9.61
CA ALA A 97 1.35 14.57 8.31
C ALA A 97 1.20 13.04 8.41
N VAL A 98 2.09 12.36 9.16
CA VAL A 98 1.99 10.91 9.42
C VAL A 98 0.68 10.57 10.14
N LEU A 99 0.30 11.33 11.16
CA LEU A 99 -0.95 11.12 11.89
C LEU A 99 -2.17 11.32 11.00
N ILE A 100 -2.25 12.46 10.31
CA ILE A 100 -3.40 12.82 9.48
C ILE A 100 -3.55 11.81 8.34
N SER A 101 -2.47 11.48 7.63
CA SER A 101 -2.51 10.49 6.54
C SER A 101 -2.93 9.11 7.04
N SER A 102 -2.47 8.68 8.22
CA SER A 102 -2.89 7.40 8.81
C SER A 102 -4.37 7.40 9.21
N LEU A 103 -4.90 8.48 9.77
CA LEU A 103 -6.34 8.60 10.06
C LEU A 103 -7.18 8.58 8.77
N MET A 104 -6.73 9.29 7.73
CA MET A 104 -7.37 9.24 6.40
C MET A 104 -7.34 7.82 5.85
N ALA A 105 -6.22 7.12 5.96
CA ALA A 105 -6.07 5.74 5.52
C ALA A 105 -7.03 4.80 6.26
N MET A 106 -7.10 4.86 7.59
CA MET A 106 -8.03 4.04 8.38
C MET A 106 -9.48 4.25 7.94
N PHE A 107 -9.88 5.50 7.71
CA PHE A 107 -11.21 5.83 7.25
C PHE A 107 -11.50 5.27 5.84
N LEU A 108 -10.59 5.47 4.89
CA LEU A 108 -10.75 5.00 3.52
C LEU A 108 -10.72 3.48 3.42
N GLN A 109 -9.88 2.81 4.21
CA GLN A 109 -9.83 1.36 4.27
C GLN A 109 -11.11 0.76 4.88
N ALA A 110 -11.69 1.42 5.89
CA ALA A 110 -13.00 1.03 6.41
C ALA A 110 -14.10 1.13 5.33
N LEU A 111 -14.06 2.16 4.48
CA LEU A 111 -14.98 2.29 3.34
C LEU A 111 -14.74 1.20 2.28
N ALA A 112 -13.48 0.88 1.98
CA ALA A 112 -13.13 -0.16 1.01
C ALA A 112 -13.58 -1.54 1.47
N ALA A 113 -13.35 -1.90 2.74
CA ALA A 113 -13.85 -3.14 3.34
C ALA A 113 -15.38 -3.21 3.31
N LYS A 114 -16.05 -2.13 3.74
CA LYS A 114 -17.50 -2.03 3.70
C LYS A 114 -18.05 -2.19 2.28
N PHE A 115 -17.40 -1.57 1.29
CA PHE A 115 -17.78 -1.70 -0.11
C PHE A 115 -17.69 -3.17 -0.58
N GLY A 116 -16.56 -3.83 -0.32
CA GLY A 116 -16.33 -5.23 -0.70
C GLY A 116 -17.35 -6.18 -0.11
N ILE A 117 -17.64 -6.05 1.19
CA ILE A 117 -18.59 -6.91 1.91
C ILE A 117 -20.03 -6.64 1.49
N ALA A 118 -20.43 -5.38 1.35
CA ALA A 118 -21.81 -5.01 1.03
C ALA A 118 -22.20 -5.37 -0.40
N THR A 119 -21.28 -5.19 -1.37
CA THR A 119 -21.57 -5.34 -2.80
C THR A 119 -21.14 -6.70 -3.37
N GLY A 120 -20.25 -7.44 -2.71
CA GLY A 120 -19.60 -8.62 -3.25
C GLY A 120 -18.66 -8.32 -4.43
N ARG A 121 -18.29 -7.06 -4.64
CA ARG A 121 -17.36 -6.58 -5.67
C ARG A 121 -16.13 -5.96 -5.01
N ASP A 122 -14.96 -6.18 -5.59
CA ASP A 122 -13.84 -5.29 -5.31
C ASP A 122 -14.00 -3.95 -6.02
N LEU A 123 -13.21 -2.95 -5.64
CA LEU A 123 -13.33 -1.59 -6.18
C LEU A 123 -13.02 -1.54 -7.69
N ALA A 124 -12.12 -2.40 -8.20
CA ALA A 124 -11.79 -2.46 -9.62
C ALA A 124 -12.97 -3.03 -10.44
N GLN A 125 -13.61 -4.10 -9.93
CA GLN A 125 -14.85 -4.63 -10.48
C GLN A 125 -15.97 -3.58 -10.44
N GLY A 126 -16.08 -2.84 -9.33
CA GLY A 126 -17.03 -1.74 -9.20
C GLY A 126 -16.83 -0.66 -10.26
N CYS A 127 -15.60 -0.23 -10.49
CA CYS A 127 -15.27 0.73 -11.55
C CYS A 127 -15.61 0.18 -12.94
N ARG A 128 -15.21 -1.05 -13.25
CA ARG A 128 -15.51 -1.71 -14.53
C ARG A 128 -17.02 -1.81 -14.78
N ASP A 129 -17.77 -2.20 -13.75
CA ASP A 129 -19.22 -2.45 -13.89
C ASP A 129 -20.05 -1.17 -13.88
N HIS A 130 -19.45 -0.04 -13.47
CA HIS A 130 -20.10 1.27 -13.44
C HIS A 130 -19.74 2.16 -14.62
N TYR A 131 -18.45 2.29 -14.95
CA TYR A 131 -17.96 3.23 -15.96
C TYR A 131 -18.00 2.66 -17.39
N SER A 132 -17.81 3.55 -18.37
CA SER A 132 -17.60 3.16 -19.77
C SER A 132 -16.28 2.37 -19.91
N ARG A 133 -16.15 1.60 -20.97
CA ARG A 133 -14.92 0.82 -21.22
C ARG A 133 -13.65 1.70 -21.32
N PRO A 134 -13.65 2.84 -22.04
CA PRO A 134 -12.49 3.73 -22.08
C PRO A 134 -12.11 4.27 -20.71
N THR A 135 -13.09 4.76 -19.93
CA THR A 135 -12.85 5.27 -18.56
C THR A 135 -12.27 4.19 -17.66
N SER A 136 -12.80 2.97 -17.74
CA SER A 136 -12.31 1.83 -16.96
C SER A 136 -10.86 1.46 -17.32
N ILE A 137 -10.51 1.48 -18.61
CA ILE A 137 -9.14 1.25 -19.08
C ILE A 137 -8.20 2.37 -18.59
N SER A 138 -8.63 3.64 -18.67
CA SER A 138 -7.82 4.76 -18.17
C SER A 138 -7.54 4.65 -16.67
N LEU A 139 -8.56 4.30 -15.86
CA LEU A 139 -8.40 4.06 -14.43
C LEU A 139 -7.44 2.90 -14.15
N TRP A 140 -7.53 1.83 -14.95
CA TRP A 140 -6.60 0.71 -14.87
C TRP A 140 -5.16 1.13 -15.16
N ILE A 141 -4.90 1.86 -16.26
CA ILE A 141 -3.57 2.33 -16.63
C ILE A 141 -2.96 3.18 -15.51
N VAL A 142 -3.72 4.14 -14.98
CA VAL A 142 -3.25 5.03 -13.91
C VAL A 142 -2.95 4.23 -12.63
N CYS A 143 -3.76 3.20 -12.33
CA CYS A 143 -3.52 2.32 -11.20
C CYS A 143 -2.27 1.45 -11.39
N GLU A 144 -2.03 0.91 -12.59
CA GLU A 144 -0.82 0.11 -12.90
C GLU A 144 0.45 0.97 -12.85
N LEU A 145 0.40 2.23 -13.25
CA LEU A 145 1.52 3.16 -13.07
C LEU A 145 1.86 3.38 -11.60
N ALA A 146 0.85 3.50 -10.74
CA ALA A 146 1.07 3.60 -9.30
C ALA A 146 1.64 2.31 -8.70
N ILE A 147 1.14 1.14 -9.12
CA ILE A 147 1.70 -0.15 -8.70
C ILE A 147 3.16 -0.28 -9.13
N ALA A 148 3.50 0.12 -10.36
CA ALA A 148 4.88 0.11 -10.85
C ALA A 148 5.79 1.06 -10.06
N ALA A 149 5.29 2.23 -9.64
CA ALA A 149 6.02 3.16 -8.76
C ALA A 149 6.25 2.56 -7.36
N CYS A 150 5.27 1.83 -6.82
CA CYS A 150 5.42 1.10 -5.56
C CYS A 150 6.44 -0.04 -5.70
N ASP A 151 6.33 -0.85 -6.75
CA ASP A 151 7.27 -1.93 -7.07
C ASP A 151 8.72 -1.41 -7.21
N LEU A 152 8.90 -0.20 -7.76
CA LEU A 152 10.20 0.46 -7.84
C LEU A 152 10.78 0.72 -6.45
N ALA A 153 9.97 1.25 -5.52
CA ALA A 153 10.39 1.49 -4.15
C ALA A 153 10.76 0.18 -3.42
N GLU A 154 9.99 -0.89 -3.62
CA GLU A 154 10.26 -2.21 -3.06
C GLU A 154 11.58 -2.80 -3.57
N VAL A 155 11.83 -2.72 -4.89
CA VAL A 155 13.07 -3.19 -5.52
C VAL A 155 14.27 -2.45 -4.96
N LEU A 156 14.21 -1.11 -4.95
CA LEU A 156 15.31 -0.26 -4.49
C LEU A 156 15.56 -0.45 -3.00
N GLY A 157 14.53 -0.45 -2.16
CA GLY A 157 14.66 -0.63 -0.72
C GLY A 157 15.25 -1.99 -0.35
N SER A 158 14.77 -3.07 -0.97
CA SER A 158 15.31 -4.42 -0.76
C SER A 158 16.75 -4.54 -1.26
N ALA A 159 17.09 -3.95 -2.41
CA ALA A 159 18.45 -3.94 -2.95
C ALA A 159 19.42 -3.16 -2.05
N VAL A 160 18.98 -2.01 -1.53
CA VAL A 160 19.75 -1.24 -0.52
C VAL A 160 19.97 -2.07 0.73
N ALA A 161 18.93 -2.72 1.27
CA ALA A 161 19.06 -3.57 2.45
C ALA A 161 20.05 -4.72 2.23
N LEU A 162 20.00 -5.39 1.08
CA LEU A 162 20.95 -6.44 0.71
C LEU A 162 22.39 -5.93 0.61
N LYS A 163 22.58 -4.74 0.05
CA LYS A 163 23.88 -4.07 0.00
C LYS A 163 24.40 -3.76 1.41
N LEU A 164 23.56 -3.25 2.29
CA LEU A 164 23.92 -2.84 3.64
C LEU A 164 24.25 -4.05 4.55
N LEU A 165 23.49 -5.14 4.42
CA LEU A 165 23.67 -6.35 5.24
C LEU A 165 24.81 -7.25 4.75
N PHE A 166 24.96 -7.41 3.43
CA PHE A 166 25.81 -8.40 2.84
C PHE A 166 26.93 -7.81 1.95
N GLY A 167 27.01 -6.49 1.80
CA GLY A 167 28.00 -5.83 0.96
C GLY A 167 27.81 -6.06 -0.55
N LEU A 168 26.61 -6.51 -0.97
CA LEU A 168 26.32 -6.80 -2.38
C LEU A 168 26.28 -5.51 -3.20
N PRO A 169 26.82 -5.50 -4.45
CA PRO A 169 26.58 -4.39 -5.36
C PRO A 169 25.09 -4.13 -5.55
N LEU A 170 24.66 -2.87 -5.59
CA LEU A 170 23.25 -2.51 -5.67
C LEU A 170 22.53 -3.16 -6.85
N LEU A 171 23.20 -3.21 -8.02
CA LEU A 171 22.67 -3.87 -9.21
C LEU A 171 22.43 -5.38 -8.99
N ALA A 172 23.32 -6.05 -8.26
CA ALA A 172 23.12 -7.45 -7.89
C ALA A 172 21.93 -7.61 -6.95
N GLY A 173 21.75 -6.69 -5.97
CA GLY A 173 20.57 -6.64 -5.12
C GLY A 173 19.28 -6.48 -5.92
N VAL A 174 19.26 -5.56 -6.89
CA VAL A 174 18.10 -5.36 -7.81
C VAL A 174 17.77 -6.63 -8.59
N ILE A 175 18.78 -7.35 -9.10
CA ILE A 175 18.55 -8.62 -9.82
C ILE A 175 18.04 -9.71 -8.86
N ILE A 176 18.59 -9.79 -7.66
CA ILE A 176 18.15 -10.77 -6.64
C ILE A 176 16.69 -10.54 -6.26
N THR A 177 16.23 -9.30 -6.15
CA THR A 177 14.83 -9.01 -5.84
C THR A 177 13.84 -9.49 -6.91
N ALA A 178 14.30 -9.74 -8.14
CA ALA A 178 13.44 -10.36 -9.16
C ALA A 178 13.02 -11.80 -8.79
N PHE A 179 13.81 -12.48 -7.96
CA PHE A 179 13.53 -13.84 -7.49
C PHE A 179 12.57 -13.90 -6.28
N ASP A 180 12.20 -12.77 -5.68
CA ASP A 180 11.21 -12.73 -4.60
C ASP A 180 9.83 -13.28 -5.03
N VAL A 181 9.55 -13.26 -6.34
CA VAL A 181 8.39 -13.94 -6.93
C VAL A 181 8.31 -15.43 -6.52
N LEU A 182 9.45 -16.11 -6.34
CA LEU A 182 9.47 -17.50 -5.93
C LEU A 182 8.96 -17.68 -4.50
N LEU A 183 9.26 -16.74 -3.61
CA LEU A 183 8.71 -16.72 -2.26
C LEU A 183 7.19 -16.54 -2.29
N VAL A 184 6.70 -15.59 -3.08
CA VAL A 184 5.26 -15.35 -3.25
C VAL A 184 4.56 -16.62 -3.74
N LEU A 185 5.12 -17.30 -4.74
CA LEU A 185 4.58 -18.56 -5.27
C LEU A 185 4.56 -19.69 -4.23
N ALA A 186 5.64 -19.82 -3.47
CA ALA A 186 5.75 -20.85 -2.43
C ALA A 186 4.69 -20.65 -1.32
N LEU A 187 4.36 -19.41 -1.00
CA LEU A 187 3.35 -19.05 -0.01
C LEU A 187 1.92 -19.22 -0.54
N GLN A 188 1.64 -18.76 -1.77
CA GLN A 188 0.30 -18.85 -2.37
C GLN A 188 -0.19 -20.30 -2.50
N GLY A 189 0.71 -21.23 -2.83
CA GLY A 189 0.38 -22.66 -2.94
C GLY A 189 0.00 -23.35 -1.63
N ARG A 190 0.24 -22.72 -0.47
CA ARG A 190 0.03 -23.30 0.88
C ARG A 190 -1.16 -22.72 1.64
N GLY A 191 -1.92 -21.85 1.02
CA GLY A 191 -3.13 -21.27 1.60
C GLY A 191 -2.96 -19.84 2.14
N PHE A 192 -4.06 -19.10 2.13
CA PHE A 192 -4.06 -17.67 2.42
C PHE A 192 -3.63 -17.32 3.86
N ARG A 193 -3.97 -18.18 4.83
CA ARG A 193 -3.56 -18.01 6.24
C ARG A 193 -2.05 -18.03 6.46
N LEU A 194 -1.31 -18.77 5.65
CA LEU A 194 0.16 -18.78 5.77
C LEU A 194 0.75 -17.45 5.31
N ILE A 195 0.17 -16.84 4.26
CA ILE A 195 0.56 -15.49 3.81
C ILE A 195 0.32 -14.47 4.94
N GLU A 196 -0.86 -14.51 5.56
CA GLU A 196 -1.20 -13.63 6.68
C GLU A 196 -0.24 -13.80 7.87
N ALA A 197 0.06 -15.05 8.25
CA ALA A 197 1.00 -15.34 9.34
C ALA A 197 2.43 -14.86 9.05
N PHE A 198 2.90 -15.05 7.82
CA PHE A 198 4.21 -14.57 7.38
C PHE A 198 4.28 -13.04 7.47
N VAL A 199 3.27 -12.36 6.97
CA VAL A 199 3.14 -10.90 7.01
C VAL A 199 3.17 -10.39 8.46
N VAL A 200 2.37 -10.95 9.35
CA VAL A 200 2.33 -10.55 10.77
C VAL A 200 3.69 -10.75 11.45
N THR A 201 4.39 -11.84 11.12
CA THR A 201 5.74 -12.10 11.66
C THR A 201 6.73 -11.02 11.24
N LEU A 202 6.72 -10.62 9.95
CA LEU A 202 7.60 -9.55 9.47
C LEU A 202 7.25 -8.18 10.08
N ILE A 203 5.95 -7.86 10.24
CA ILE A 203 5.52 -6.64 10.94
C ILE A 203 6.06 -6.64 12.38
N GLY A 204 5.91 -7.76 13.08
CA GLY A 204 6.45 -7.91 14.44
C GLY A 204 7.96 -7.71 14.51
N THR A 205 8.69 -8.25 13.53
CA THR A 205 10.14 -8.07 13.41
C THR A 205 10.50 -6.58 13.24
N ILE A 206 9.85 -5.88 12.31
CA ILE A 206 10.06 -4.44 12.09
C ILE A 206 9.77 -3.65 13.37
N ALA A 207 8.64 -3.94 14.03
CA ALA A 207 8.26 -3.25 15.26
C ALA A 207 9.28 -3.44 16.39
N VAL A 208 9.82 -4.65 16.57
CA VAL A 208 10.86 -4.94 17.58
C VAL A 208 12.15 -4.20 17.26
N CYS A 209 12.59 -4.18 15.99
CA CYS A 209 13.78 -3.44 15.57
C CYS A 209 13.64 -1.94 15.90
N PHE A 210 12.53 -1.31 15.51
CA PHE A 210 12.31 0.11 15.80
C PHE A 210 12.11 0.41 17.28
N ALA A 211 11.46 -0.48 18.04
CA ALA A 211 11.34 -0.30 19.49
C ALA A 211 12.73 -0.24 20.15
N TYR A 212 13.67 -1.10 19.72
CA TYR A 212 15.05 -1.06 20.18
C TYR A 212 15.76 0.25 19.78
N GLU A 213 15.64 0.69 18.52
CA GLU A 213 16.29 1.91 18.03
C GLU A 213 15.77 3.16 18.72
N ILE A 214 14.45 3.29 18.91
CA ILE A 214 13.83 4.39 19.63
C ILE A 214 14.25 4.41 21.10
N PHE A 215 14.33 3.23 21.74
CA PHE A 215 14.79 3.13 23.12
C PHE A 215 16.20 3.70 23.31
N ILE A 216 17.11 3.43 22.35
CA ILE A 216 18.49 3.92 22.38
C ILE A 216 18.60 5.37 21.92
N ALA A 217 17.80 5.80 20.93
CA ALA A 217 17.82 7.16 20.39
C ALA A 217 17.39 8.22 21.42
N ARG A 218 16.61 7.83 22.43
CA ARG A 218 16.12 8.69 23.53
C ARG A 218 15.53 10.02 23.02
N PRO A 219 14.47 9.97 22.21
CA PRO A 219 13.89 11.17 21.62
C PRO A 219 13.35 12.13 22.68
N LEU A 220 13.27 13.40 22.33
CA LEU A 220 12.62 14.42 23.17
C LEU A 220 11.10 14.27 23.06
N TRP A 221 10.52 13.44 23.91
CA TRP A 221 9.10 13.05 23.83
C TRP A 221 8.13 14.22 23.84
N LEU A 222 8.45 15.31 24.55
CA LEU A 222 7.60 16.50 24.56
C LEU A 222 7.59 17.21 23.21
N GLU A 223 8.74 17.32 22.55
CA GLU A 223 8.85 17.88 21.19
C GLU A 223 8.17 16.98 20.15
N ALA A 224 8.36 15.67 20.27
CA ALA A 224 7.66 14.69 19.44
C ALA A 224 6.13 14.80 19.59
N ALA A 225 5.63 14.96 20.83
CA ALA A 225 4.21 15.16 21.07
C ALA A 225 3.69 16.47 20.43
N HIS A 226 4.45 17.56 20.49
CA HIS A 226 4.13 18.81 19.80
C HIS A 226 4.19 18.67 18.27
N GLY A 227 5.02 17.76 17.74
CA GLY A 227 5.12 17.47 16.31
C GLY A 227 3.84 16.87 15.70
N PHE A 228 2.95 16.31 16.51
CA PHE A 228 1.64 15.85 16.06
C PHE A 228 0.62 16.98 15.81
N LEU A 229 0.94 18.22 16.22
CA LEU A 229 0.10 19.38 15.94
C LEU A 229 0.42 19.93 14.54
N PRO A 230 -0.59 20.11 13.67
CA PRO A 230 -0.38 20.65 12.33
C PRO A 230 0.18 22.06 12.38
N ARG A 231 1.17 22.34 11.52
CA ARG A 231 1.80 23.66 11.38
C ARG A 231 1.59 24.21 9.97
N VAL A 232 1.37 25.50 9.86
CA VAL A 232 1.20 26.18 8.56
C VAL A 232 2.46 26.09 7.68
N GLU A 233 3.63 25.98 8.32
CA GLU A 233 4.92 25.81 7.65
C GLU A 233 4.95 24.65 6.67
N ILE A 234 4.19 23.57 6.95
CA ILE A 234 4.11 22.38 6.07
C ILE A 234 3.58 22.75 4.68
N VAL A 235 2.67 23.74 4.60
CA VAL A 235 2.07 24.15 3.33
C VAL A 235 2.86 25.29 2.69
N SER A 236 3.48 26.17 3.48
CA SER A 236 4.20 27.34 2.98
C SER A 236 5.63 27.03 2.51
N ASN A 237 6.25 25.95 3.02
CA ASN A 237 7.57 25.51 2.61
C ASN A 237 7.46 24.43 1.55
N LYS A 238 7.93 24.71 0.32
CA LYS A 238 7.84 23.81 -0.84
C LYS A 238 8.43 22.43 -0.58
N GLU A 239 9.58 22.37 0.05
CA GLU A 239 10.29 21.11 0.28
C GLU A 239 9.60 20.28 1.38
N MET A 240 9.11 20.93 2.44
CA MET A 240 8.32 20.31 3.47
C MET A 240 6.99 19.79 2.93
N LEU A 241 6.31 20.57 2.06
CA LEU A 241 5.10 20.16 1.36
C LEU A 241 5.34 18.95 0.45
N TYR A 242 6.45 18.94 -0.30
CA TYR A 242 6.82 17.83 -1.17
C TYR A 242 6.96 16.51 -0.39
N ILE A 243 7.67 16.54 0.75
CA ILE A 243 7.83 15.37 1.62
C ILE A 243 6.49 15.01 2.30
N ALA A 244 5.71 15.98 2.74
CA ALA A 244 4.38 15.73 3.31
C ALA A 244 3.43 15.03 2.33
N ILE A 245 3.44 15.43 1.05
CA ILE A 245 2.66 14.77 -0.01
C ILE A 245 3.23 13.38 -0.29
N GLY A 246 4.54 13.19 -0.23
CA GLY A 246 5.17 11.89 -0.28
C GLY A 246 4.69 10.98 0.86
N ILE A 247 4.65 11.47 2.10
CA ILE A 247 4.11 10.76 3.27
C ILE A 247 2.63 10.37 3.05
N ILE A 248 1.81 11.30 2.51
CA ILE A 248 0.40 11.01 2.21
C ILE A 248 0.29 9.90 1.15
N GLY A 249 1.05 10.00 0.06
CA GLY A 249 1.06 9.02 -1.02
C GLY A 249 1.54 7.64 -0.57
N ALA A 250 2.59 7.61 0.24
CA ALA A 250 3.13 6.41 0.86
C ALA A 250 2.13 5.77 1.85
N THR A 251 1.48 6.59 2.68
CA THR A 251 0.55 6.11 3.71
C THR A 251 -0.81 5.73 3.14
N VAL A 252 -1.41 6.53 2.23
CA VAL A 252 -2.75 6.25 1.67
C VAL A 252 -2.62 5.59 0.30
N MET A 253 -2.03 4.43 0.24
CA MET A 253 -1.77 3.74 -1.03
C MET A 253 -3.06 3.43 -1.80
N PRO A 254 -3.22 3.95 -3.02
CA PRO A 254 -4.46 3.78 -3.79
C PRO A 254 -4.74 2.32 -4.16
N HIS A 255 -3.72 1.53 -4.52
CA HIS A 255 -3.90 0.12 -4.86
C HIS A 255 -4.32 -0.73 -3.65
N ASN A 256 -4.02 -0.31 -2.42
CA ASN A 256 -4.49 -0.98 -1.20
C ASN A 256 -6.01 -0.82 -0.97
N LEU A 257 -6.67 0.22 -1.55
CA LEU A 257 -8.13 0.32 -1.53
C LEU A 257 -8.78 -0.78 -2.39
N TYR A 258 -8.19 -1.06 -3.56
CA TYR A 258 -8.62 -2.18 -4.41
C TYR A 258 -8.36 -3.52 -3.70
N LEU A 259 -7.16 -3.69 -3.15
CA LEU A 259 -6.76 -4.90 -2.42
C LEU A 259 -7.72 -5.20 -1.27
N HIS A 260 -7.97 -4.24 -0.38
CA HIS A 260 -8.81 -4.46 0.80
C HIS A 260 -10.23 -4.86 0.45
N SER A 261 -10.86 -4.14 -0.50
CA SER A 261 -12.21 -4.46 -0.96
C SER A 261 -12.35 -5.89 -1.54
N SER A 262 -11.24 -6.47 -2.00
CA SER A 262 -11.17 -7.84 -2.48
C SER A 262 -10.91 -8.85 -1.35
N ILE A 263 -9.83 -8.66 -0.57
CA ILE A 263 -9.38 -9.67 0.40
C ILE A 263 -10.31 -9.86 1.59
N VAL A 264 -11.16 -8.90 1.93
CA VAL A 264 -12.21 -9.09 2.94
C VAL A 264 -13.21 -10.18 2.54
N GLN A 265 -13.35 -10.46 1.24
CA GLN A 265 -14.24 -11.50 0.69
C GLN A 265 -13.64 -12.91 0.81
N THR A 266 -12.42 -13.05 1.29
CA THR A 266 -11.82 -14.36 1.62
C THR A 266 -12.49 -15.01 2.82
N ARG A 267 -13.20 -14.25 3.66
CA ARG A 267 -13.94 -14.71 4.83
C ARG A 267 -15.32 -15.22 4.41
N ALA A 268 -15.68 -16.42 4.90
CA ALA A 268 -16.99 -17.04 4.66
C ALA A 268 -18.01 -16.58 5.71
N PHE A 269 -18.34 -15.28 5.70
CA PHE A 269 -19.37 -14.68 6.58
C PHE A 269 -20.80 -14.92 6.06
N GLY A 270 -21.82 -14.72 6.91
CA GLY A 270 -23.24 -14.75 6.53
C GLY A 270 -23.57 -13.74 5.45
N GLN A 271 -24.39 -14.12 4.45
CA GLN A 271 -24.75 -13.26 3.32
C GLN A 271 -26.03 -12.44 3.56
N ASP A 272 -26.69 -12.66 4.69
CA ASP A 272 -27.77 -11.83 5.19
C ASP A 272 -27.24 -10.50 5.75
N ASP A 273 -28.13 -9.55 5.99
CA ASP A 273 -27.72 -8.21 6.45
C ASP A 273 -27.07 -8.25 7.83
N ILE A 274 -27.43 -9.19 8.69
CA ILE A 274 -26.82 -9.36 10.02
C ILE A 274 -25.38 -9.84 9.87
N GLY A 275 -25.15 -10.88 9.07
CA GLY A 275 -23.81 -11.41 8.80
C GLY A 275 -22.90 -10.41 8.14
N ARG A 276 -23.41 -9.61 7.19
CA ARG A 276 -22.65 -8.51 6.55
C ARG A 276 -22.31 -7.39 7.53
N ARG A 277 -23.25 -6.97 8.40
CA ARG A 277 -22.97 -5.96 9.44
C ARG A 277 -21.88 -6.44 10.40
N GLU A 278 -21.95 -7.70 10.80
CA GLU A 278 -20.94 -8.31 11.64
C GLU A 278 -19.58 -8.36 10.92
N ALA A 279 -19.54 -8.79 9.67
CA ALA A 279 -18.33 -8.84 8.86
C ALA A 279 -17.69 -7.45 8.68
N ILE A 280 -18.48 -6.41 8.39
CA ILE A 280 -17.99 -5.03 8.31
C ILE A 280 -17.37 -4.59 9.63
N LYS A 281 -18.07 -4.84 10.75
CA LYS A 281 -17.57 -4.47 12.08
C LYS A 281 -16.21 -5.08 12.38
N TYR A 282 -16.05 -6.39 12.18
CA TYR A 282 -14.79 -7.07 12.49
C TYR A 282 -13.68 -6.73 11.50
N SER A 283 -14.00 -6.54 10.20
CA SER A 283 -13.01 -6.09 9.22
C SER A 283 -12.51 -4.67 9.50
N VAL A 284 -13.39 -3.77 9.97
CA VAL A 284 -12.98 -2.41 10.39
C VAL A 284 -12.09 -2.47 11.64
N ILE A 285 -12.41 -3.34 12.61
CA ILE A 285 -11.55 -3.52 13.80
C ILE A 285 -10.18 -4.06 13.37
N ASP A 286 -10.12 -5.10 12.54
CA ASP A 286 -8.88 -5.70 12.04
C ASP A 286 -8.01 -4.65 11.33
N SER A 287 -8.57 -3.93 10.37
CA SER A 287 -7.83 -2.92 9.62
C SER A 287 -7.41 -1.72 10.47
N THR A 288 -8.27 -1.27 11.40
CA THR A 288 -7.92 -0.14 12.28
C THR A 288 -6.77 -0.52 13.21
N VAL A 289 -6.80 -1.70 13.82
CA VAL A 289 -5.72 -2.17 14.71
C VAL A 289 -4.41 -2.32 13.91
N ALA A 290 -4.47 -2.94 12.74
CA ALA A 290 -3.29 -3.14 11.91
C ALA A 290 -2.68 -1.79 11.43
N LEU A 291 -3.53 -0.84 11.03
CA LEU A 291 -3.08 0.49 10.60
C LEU A 291 -2.59 1.38 11.76
N LEU A 292 -3.06 1.16 12.99
CA LEU A 292 -2.47 1.77 14.17
C LEU A 292 -1.03 1.28 14.39
N PHE A 293 -0.75 -0.01 14.20
CA PHE A 293 0.63 -0.51 14.22
C PHE A 293 1.48 0.16 13.14
N ALA A 294 0.96 0.31 11.91
CA ALA A 294 1.67 1.01 10.85
C ALA A 294 1.93 2.47 11.19
N LEU A 295 0.95 3.19 11.77
CA LEU A 295 1.13 4.56 12.27
C LEU A 295 2.29 4.64 13.27
N PHE A 296 2.35 3.73 14.26
CA PHE A 296 3.43 3.73 15.24
C PHE A 296 4.80 3.46 14.62
N ILE A 297 4.88 2.56 13.62
CA ILE A 297 6.14 2.27 12.93
C ILE A 297 6.58 3.49 12.11
N ASN A 298 5.71 4.11 11.32
CA ASN A 298 6.04 5.31 10.54
C ASN A 298 6.43 6.49 11.45
N ALA A 299 5.68 6.71 12.51
CA ALA A 299 6.05 7.71 13.52
C ALA A 299 7.42 7.40 14.15
N ALA A 300 7.72 6.12 14.43
CA ALA A 300 9.01 5.72 14.97
C ALA A 300 10.17 5.99 13.98
N ILE A 301 9.97 5.73 12.68
CA ILE A 301 10.98 6.04 11.65
C ILE A 301 11.27 7.55 11.61
N LEU A 302 10.23 8.38 11.57
CA LEU A 302 10.38 9.83 11.56
C LEU A 302 11.03 10.33 12.87
N VAL A 303 10.58 9.82 14.03
CA VAL A 303 11.15 10.15 15.34
C VAL A 303 12.63 9.74 15.43
N LEU A 304 12.99 8.57 14.87
CA LEU A 304 14.38 8.14 14.79
C LEU A 304 15.22 9.11 13.95
N GLY A 305 14.74 9.51 12.78
CA GLY A 305 15.38 10.52 11.93
C GLY A 305 15.59 11.85 12.65
N ALA A 306 14.56 12.30 13.38
CA ALA A 306 14.64 13.54 14.18
C ALA A 306 15.62 13.42 15.35
N ALA A 307 15.53 12.36 16.14
CA ALA A 307 16.34 12.18 17.35
C ALA A 307 17.79 11.80 17.04
N ALA A 308 18.04 10.97 16.01
CA ALA A 308 19.40 10.54 15.68
C ALA A 308 20.15 11.58 14.85
N PHE A 309 19.49 12.28 13.94
CA PHE A 309 20.16 13.16 12.97
C PHE A 309 19.85 14.64 13.17
N HIS A 310 18.58 15.04 13.10
CA HIS A 310 18.20 16.46 13.20
C HIS A 310 18.72 17.15 14.47
N SER A 311 18.52 16.52 15.63
CA SER A 311 18.95 17.05 16.93
C SER A 311 20.48 17.24 17.04
N ARG A 312 21.24 16.64 16.13
CA ARG A 312 22.71 16.73 16.07
C ARG A 312 23.23 17.57 14.91
N GLY A 313 22.35 18.30 14.24
CA GLY A 313 22.71 19.16 13.11
C GLY A 313 22.98 18.43 11.80
N LEU A 314 22.63 17.13 11.71
CA LEU A 314 22.77 16.31 10.50
C LEU A 314 21.47 16.38 9.69
N HIS A 315 21.21 17.54 9.06
CA HIS A 315 19.95 17.80 8.35
C HIS A 315 19.86 17.23 6.94
N GLU A 316 20.97 16.72 6.38
CA GLU A 316 21.03 16.19 5.01
C GLU A 316 21.06 14.65 4.97
N VAL A 317 20.80 13.97 6.08
CA VAL A 317 20.73 12.50 6.14
C VAL A 317 19.36 12.05 5.62
N ALA A 318 19.13 12.31 4.33
CA ALA A 318 17.94 11.85 3.64
C ALA A 318 18.14 10.47 3.00
N ASP A 319 19.39 10.07 2.75
CA ASP A 319 19.70 8.78 2.13
C ASP A 319 19.68 7.64 3.15
N ILE A 320 18.94 6.57 2.84
CA ILE A 320 18.81 5.39 3.70
C ILE A 320 20.17 4.72 3.96
N ALA A 321 21.07 4.74 2.96
CA ALA A 321 22.40 4.16 3.10
C ALA A 321 23.31 5.00 4.02
N ASP A 322 23.15 6.31 4.01
CA ASP A 322 23.87 7.19 4.92
C ASP A 322 23.33 7.12 6.35
N ALA A 323 22.01 7.01 6.50
CA ALA A 323 21.40 6.72 7.81
C ALA A 323 21.95 5.43 8.42
N TYR A 324 22.04 4.35 7.63
CA TYR A 324 22.64 3.09 8.08
C TYR A 324 24.07 3.28 8.59
N LYS A 325 24.94 3.97 7.84
CA LYS A 325 26.34 4.18 8.23
C LYS A 325 26.48 5.00 9.50
N LEU A 326 25.61 5.98 9.68
CA LEU A 326 25.66 6.93 10.79
C LEU A 326 24.95 6.42 12.06
N LEU A 327 23.96 5.52 11.93
CA LEU A 327 23.09 5.15 13.03
C LEU A 327 23.85 4.51 14.21
N SER A 328 24.70 3.51 13.96
CA SER A 328 25.51 2.87 15.00
C SER A 328 26.50 3.82 15.67
N PRO A 329 27.31 4.62 14.95
CA PRO A 329 28.20 5.61 15.57
C PRO A 329 27.43 6.68 16.34
N VAL A 330 26.31 7.15 15.81
CA VAL A 330 25.52 8.24 16.38
C VAL A 330 24.80 7.81 17.66
N LEU A 331 24.26 6.60 17.68
CA LEU A 331 23.56 6.04 18.85
C LEU A 331 24.49 5.35 19.84
N GLY A 332 25.76 5.10 19.48
CA GLY A 332 26.70 4.35 20.31
C GLY A 332 26.33 2.86 20.49
N ALA A 333 25.54 2.31 19.56
CA ALA A 333 25.02 0.95 19.63
C ALA A 333 25.36 0.16 18.38
N SER A 334 26.24 -0.83 18.51
CA SER A 334 26.79 -1.60 17.36
C SER A 334 25.75 -2.35 16.54
N LEU A 335 24.60 -2.69 17.12
CA LEU A 335 23.52 -3.40 16.46
C LEU A 335 22.53 -2.48 15.72
N ALA A 336 22.51 -1.17 15.99
CA ALA A 336 21.48 -0.29 15.47
C ALA A 336 21.43 -0.30 13.93
N SER A 337 22.55 -0.10 13.26
CA SER A 337 22.60 -0.15 11.78
C SER A 337 22.15 -1.50 11.22
N THR A 338 22.56 -2.60 11.83
CA THR A 338 22.19 -3.96 11.37
C THR A 338 20.69 -4.21 11.51
N LEU A 339 20.08 -3.80 12.64
CA LEU A 339 18.65 -3.94 12.87
C LEU A 339 17.85 -3.07 11.91
N PHE A 340 18.32 -1.83 11.65
CA PHE A 340 17.73 -0.95 10.65
C PHE A 340 17.69 -1.60 9.25
N ALA A 341 18.83 -2.14 8.77
CA ALA A 341 18.87 -2.77 7.45
C ALA A 341 18.07 -4.08 7.40
N PHE A 342 18.02 -4.84 8.49
CA PHE A 342 17.19 -6.05 8.58
C PHE A 342 15.70 -5.73 8.55
N ALA A 343 15.29 -4.70 9.27
CA ALA A 343 13.91 -4.22 9.24
C ALA A 343 13.53 -3.66 7.85
N LEU A 344 14.45 -2.96 7.16
CA LEU A 344 14.24 -2.51 5.79
C LEU A 344 14.06 -3.68 4.81
N LEU A 345 14.86 -4.73 4.93
CA LEU A 345 14.71 -5.94 4.11
C LEU A 345 13.36 -6.62 4.38
N ALA A 346 12.98 -6.76 5.65
CA ALA A 346 11.69 -7.31 6.05
C ALA A 346 10.52 -6.48 5.48
N SER A 347 10.63 -5.15 5.49
CA SER A 347 9.67 -4.22 4.91
C SER A 347 9.52 -4.44 3.40
N GLY A 348 10.62 -4.46 2.65
CA GLY A 348 10.61 -4.68 1.20
C GLY A 348 10.02 -6.04 0.80
N GLN A 349 10.38 -7.12 1.52
CA GLN A 349 9.83 -8.46 1.26
C GLN A 349 8.34 -8.54 1.60
N ASN A 350 7.92 -7.85 2.63
CA ASN A 350 6.54 -7.84 3.08
C ASN A 350 5.65 -7.09 2.07
N SER A 351 6.07 -5.91 1.63
CA SER A 351 5.28 -5.10 0.69
C SER A 351 5.20 -5.75 -0.71
N THR A 352 6.23 -6.52 -1.11
CA THR A 352 6.22 -7.33 -2.33
C THR A 352 5.03 -8.30 -2.42
N LEU A 353 4.64 -8.93 -1.30
CA LEU A 353 3.47 -9.82 -1.26
C LEU A 353 2.18 -9.06 -1.55
N THR A 354 1.99 -7.92 -0.91
CA THR A 354 0.78 -7.10 -1.05
C THR A 354 0.68 -6.42 -2.41
N GLY A 355 1.78 -5.89 -2.94
CA GLY A 355 1.86 -5.35 -4.29
C GLY A 355 1.51 -6.38 -5.36
N THR A 356 1.97 -7.63 -5.19
CA THR A 356 1.61 -8.74 -6.09
C THR A 356 0.12 -9.03 -6.07
N LEU A 357 -0.50 -9.14 -4.89
CA LEU A 357 -1.93 -9.38 -4.74
C LEU A 357 -2.76 -8.20 -5.27
N ALA A 358 -2.39 -6.98 -4.92
CA ALA A 358 -3.09 -5.77 -5.38
C ALA A 358 -3.12 -5.69 -6.90
N GLY A 359 -1.98 -5.92 -7.52
CA GLY A 359 -1.91 -5.91 -8.95
C GLY A 359 -2.68 -7.03 -9.63
N GLN A 360 -2.75 -8.23 -9.06
CA GLN A 360 -3.60 -9.31 -9.58
C GLN A 360 -5.06 -8.89 -9.55
N ILE A 361 -5.52 -8.34 -8.43
CA ILE A 361 -6.90 -7.86 -8.24
C ILE A 361 -7.23 -6.74 -9.23
N VAL A 362 -6.35 -5.76 -9.39
CA VAL A 362 -6.55 -4.63 -10.30
C VAL A 362 -6.68 -5.10 -11.74
N MET A 363 -5.79 -5.99 -12.20
CA MET A 363 -5.84 -6.52 -13.56
C MET A 363 -7.08 -7.39 -13.80
N GLU A 364 -7.40 -8.32 -12.89
CA GLU A 364 -8.58 -9.17 -12.99
C GLU A 364 -9.87 -8.37 -12.89
N GLY A 365 -9.91 -7.40 -11.96
CA GLY A 365 -11.06 -6.57 -11.71
C GLY A 365 -11.42 -5.66 -12.89
N PHE A 366 -10.47 -4.94 -13.44
CA PHE A 366 -10.70 -4.01 -14.55
C PHE A 366 -10.84 -4.71 -15.92
N LEU A 367 -9.99 -5.70 -16.21
CA LEU A 367 -9.84 -6.25 -17.56
C LEU A 367 -10.37 -7.68 -17.74
N HIS A 368 -10.74 -8.38 -16.67
CA HIS A 368 -11.02 -9.84 -16.71
C HIS A 368 -9.86 -10.70 -17.21
N ILE A 369 -8.64 -10.18 -17.22
CA ILE A 369 -7.47 -10.93 -17.66
C ILE A 369 -6.88 -11.62 -16.44
N ARG A 370 -6.78 -12.96 -16.49
CA ARG A 370 -6.12 -13.78 -15.48
C ARG A 370 -4.78 -14.25 -16.00
N LEU A 371 -3.73 -13.59 -15.54
CA LEU A 371 -2.38 -14.11 -15.71
C LEU A 371 -2.00 -14.92 -14.47
N LYS A 372 -1.17 -15.94 -14.69
CA LYS A 372 -0.55 -16.63 -13.54
C LYS A 372 0.20 -15.58 -12.69
N PRO A 373 0.05 -15.56 -11.35
CA PRO A 373 0.62 -14.51 -10.50
C PRO A 373 2.10 -14.25 -10.76
N TRP A 374 2.91 -15.29 -11.00
CA TRP A 374 4.33 -15.15 -11.27
C TRP A 374 4.63 -14.43 -12.61
N ILE A 375 3.84 -14.67 -13.66
CA ILE A 375 4.03 -14.00 -14.97
C ILE A 375 3.73 -12.51 -14.80
N ARG A 376 2.64 -12.19 -14.14
CA ARG A 376 2.29 -10.80 -13.87
C ARG A 376 3.37 -10.12 -13.04
N ARG A 377 3.82 -10.76 -11.94
CA ARG A 377 4.88 -10.22 -11.09
C ARG A 377 6.17 -10.00 -11.87
N LEU A 378 6.55 -10.91 -12.73
CA LEU A 378 7.72 -10.75 -13.57
C LEU A 378 7.61 -9.52 -14.49
N ILE A 379 6.45 -9.30 -15.10
CA ILE A 379 6.20 -8.13 -15.96
C ILE A 379 6.31 -6.84 -15.15
N THR A 380 5.64 -6.73 -13.99
CA THR A 380 5.69 -5.52 -13.15
C THR A 380 7.09 -5.27 -12.61
N ARG A 381 7.80 -6.32 -12.21
CA ARG A 381 9.21 -6.21 -11.78
C ARG A 381 10.13 -5.72 -12.90
N LEU A 382 9.97 -6.20 -14.10
CA LEU A 382 10.76 -5.70 -15.24
C LEU A 382 10.47 -4.22 -15.51
N ILE A 383 9.22 -3.79 -15.42
CA ILE A 383 8.82 -2.38 -15.55
C ILE A 383 9.45 -1.52 -14.43
N ALA A 384 9.54 -2.02 -13.20
CA ALA A 384 10.14 -1.32 -12.07
C ALA A 384 11.68 -1.32 -12.13
N ILE A 385 12.28 -2.43 -12.54
CA ILE A 385 13.74 -2.60 -12.59
C ILE A 385 14.38 -1.72 -13.67
N LEU A 386 13.74 -1.56 -14.84
CA LEU A 386 14.30 -0.74 -15.93
C LEU A 386 14.57 0.71 -15.53
N PRO A 387 13.61 1.46 -14.93
CA PRO A 387 13.89 2.80 -14.42
C PRO A 387 14.96 2.81 -13.33
N ALA A 388 14.97 1.81 -12.43
CA ALA A 388 15.99 1.70 -11.39
C ALA A 388 17.40 1.59 -11.97
N ILE A 389 17.60 0.67 -12.93
CA ILE A 389 18.89 0.48 -13.60
C ILE A 389 19.31 1.75 -14.36
N LEU A 390 18.39 2.41 -15.08
CA LEU A 390 18.67 3.64 -15.81
C LEU A 390 19.10 4.76 -14.86
N VAL A 391 18.41 4.97 -13.75
CA VAL A 391 18.76 6.02 -12.79
C VAL A 391 20.09 5.72 -12.11
N ILE A 392 20.32 4.48 -11.68
CA ILE A 392 21.60 4.07 -11.08
C ILE A 392 22.75 4.23 -12.09
N GLY A 393 22.53 3.81 -13.34
CA GLY A 393 23.55 3.88 -14.39
C GLY A 393 23.92 5.30 -14.83
N ILE A 394 22.96 6.23 -14.85
CA ILE A 394 23.16 7.60 -15.32
C ILE A 394 23.56 8.54 -14.19
N SER A 395 22.91 8.43 -13.04
CA SER A 395 23.01 9.39 -11.92
C SER A 395 23.81 8.87 -10.74
N GLY A 396 24.24 7.61 -10.76
CA GLY A 396 24.87 6.95 -9.62
C GLY A 396 23.89 6.69 -8.47
N GLU A 397 24.40 6.18 -7.36
CA GLU A 397 23.60 5.76 -6.20
C GLU A 397 23.06 6.95 -5.39
N GLY A 398 23.64 8.15 -5.50
CA GLY A 398 23.29 9.32 -4.68
C GLY A 398 21.88 9.90 -4.93
N LYS A 399 21.11 9.38 -5.92
CA LYS A 399 19.73 9.82 -6.19
C LYS A 399 18.66 8.81 -5.83
N LEU A 400 19.03 7.71 -5.17
CA LEU A 400 18.10 6.64 -4.85
C LEU A 400 16.94 7.10 -3.95
N THR A 401 17.25 7.81 -2.88
CA THR A 401 16.23 8.31 -1.96
C THR A 401 15.31 9.33 -2.62
N SER A 402 15.84 10.19 -3.49
CA SER A 402 14.99 11.10 -4.28
C SER A 402 14.04 10.34 -5.19
N LEU A 403 14.47 9.22 -5.77
CA LEU A 403 13.63 8.36 -6.60
C LEU A 403 12.57 7.62 -5.76
N LEU A 404 12.93 7.18 -4.55
CA LEU A 404 11.98 6.60 -3.60
C LEU A 404 10.89 7.61 -3.21
N ILE A 405 11.26 8.84 -2.84
CA ILE A 405 10.29 9.88 -2.48
C ILE A 405 9.41 10.24 -3.70
N LEU A 406 10.01 10.40 -4.89
CA LEU A 406 9.27 10.68 -6.12
C LEU A 406 8.23 9.58 -6.41
N SER A 407 8.56 8.31 -6.20
CA SER A 407 7.60 7.22 -6.39
C SER A 407 6.37 7.36 -5.49
N GLN A 408 6.54 7.84 -4.25
CA GLN A 408 5.45 8.08 -3.32
C GLN A 408 4.58 9.30 -3.71
N VAL A 409 5.20 10.32 -4.26
CA VAL A 409 4.48 11.47 -4.84
C VAL A 409 3.62 11.02 -6.03
N VAL A 410 4.13 10.14 -6.90
CA VAL A 410 3.35 9.54 -7.99
C VAL A 410 2.13 8.77 -7.45
N LEU A 411 2.28 8.03 -6.35
CA LEU A 411 1.14 7.36 -5.70
C LEU A 411 0.09 8.36 -5.20
N SER A 412 0.53 9.49 -4.63
CA SER A 412 -0.40 10.56 -4.19
C SER A 412 -1.21 11.12 -5.35
N PHE A 413 -0.62 11.34 -6.53
CA PHE A 413 -1.35 11.80 -7.71
C PHE A 413 -2.39 10.79 -8.22
N GLN A 414 -2.17 9.50 -8.03
CA GLN A 414 -3.12 8.48 -8.43
C GLN A 414 -4.28 8.32 -7.43
N LEU A 415 -4.09 8.69 -6.17
CA LEU A 415 -5.02 8.45 -5.09
C LEU A 415 -6.46 8.96 -5.35
N PRO A 416 -6.70 10.16 -5.89
CA PRO A 416 -8.05 10.63 -6.22
C PRO A 416 -8.81 9.70 -7.17
N PHE A 417 -8.12 9.02 -8.09
CA PHE A 417 -8.74 8.09 -9.06
C PHE A 417 -9.26 6.81 -8.43
N ALA A 418 -8.81 6.46 -7.23
CA ALA A 418 -9.36 5.38 -6.42
C ALA A 418 -10.42 5.89 -5.43
N MET A 419 -10.18 7.06 -4.82
CA MET A 419 -11.04 7.62 -3.77
C MET A 419 -12.38 8.13 -4.31
N ILE A 420 -12.37 8.81 -5.46
CA ILE A 420 -13.60 9.35 -6.07
C ILE A 420 -14.61 8.22 -6.37
N PRO A 421 -14.23 7.13 -7.07
CA PRO A 421 -15.13 5.98 -7.24
C PRO A 421 -15.59 5.38 -5.90
N LEU A 422 -14.69 5.22 -4.94
CA LEU A 422 -15.04 4.67 -3.63
C LEU A 422 -16.07 5.53 -2.90
N ALA A 423 -15.87 6.86 -2.85
CA ALA A 423 -16.81 7.79 -2.23
C ALA A 423 -18.17 7.81 -2.94
N LEU A 424 -18.18 7.82 -4.29
CA LEU A 424 -19.39 7.76 -5.10
C LEU A 424 -20.16 6.46 -4.86
N PHE A 425 -19.49 5.32 -4.92
CA PHE A 425 -20.17 4.02 -4.82
C PHE A 425 -20.71 3.77 -3.42
N THR A 426 -19.94 4.10 -2.38
CA THR A 426 -20.37 3.90 -0.99
C THR A 426 -21.48 4.86 -0.57
N SER A 427 -21.70 5.96 -1.31
CA SER A 427 -22.78 6.91 -1.09
C SER A 427 -24.01 6.64 -1.96
N ASP A 428 -23.97 5.67 -2.88
CA ASP A 428 -25.09 5.31 -3.75
C ASP A 428 -25.94 4.19 -3.12
N ARG A 429 -27.16 4.54 -2.67
CA ARG A 429 -28.09 3.58 -2.06
C ARG A 429 -28.48 2.44 -3.01
N ARG A 430 -28.45 2.66 -4.33
CA ARG A 430 -28.77 1.61 -5.33
C ARG A 430 -27.72 0.52 -5.36
N LYS A 431 -26.46 0.84 -4.98
CA LYS A 431 -25.33 -0.09 -4.93
C LYS A 431 -25.15 -0.72 -3.56
N MET A 432 -25.29 0.10 -2.51
CA MET A 432 -24.97 -0.30 -1.13
C MET A 432 -26.18 -0.79 -0.34
N GLY A 433 -27.41 -0.57 -0.84
CA GLY A 433 -28.62 -0.91 -0.12
C GLY A 433 -28.68 -0.24 1.26
N GLU A 434 -28.82 -1.03 2.33
CA GLU A 434 -28.84 -0.57 3.72
C GLU A 434 -27.46 -0.11 4.23
N PHE A 435 -26.38 -0.51 3.56
CA PHE A 435 -25.00 -0.17 3.94
C PHE A 435 -24.52 1.16 3.35
N VAL A 436 -25.40 1.96 2.75
CA VAL A 436 -25.06 3.29 2.22
C VAL A 436 -24.44 4.18 3.31
N ASN A 437 -23.50 5.03 2.92
CA ASN A 437 -22.89 5.98 3.84
C ASN A 437 -23.92 6.92 4.45
N SER A 438 -23.79 7.23 5.74
CA SER A 438 -24.48 8.36 6.35
C SER A 438 -24.00 9.67 5.67
N ARG A 439 -24.80 10.74 5.80
CA ARG A 439 -24.41 12.08 5.28
C ARG A 439 -23.06 12.54 5.84
N PHE A 440 -22.81 12.29 7.12
CA PHE A 440 -21.54 12.61 7.76
C PHE A 440 -20.38 11.81 7.16
N THR A 441 -20.52 10.49 7.03
CA THR A 441 -19.49 9.63 6.42
C THR A 441 -19.20 10.04 4.98
N ALA A 442 -20.22 10.36 4.19
CA ALA A 442 -20.06 10.86 2.84
C ALA A 442 -19.33 12.20 2.80
N ALA A 443 -19.70 13.15 3.69
CA ALA A 443 -19.06 14.46 3.78
C ALA A 443 -17.55 14.31 4.14
N VAL A 444 -17.21 13.45 5.10
CA VAL A 444 -15.80 13.17 5.47
C VAL A 444 -15.05 12.58 4.28
N ALA A 445 -15.63 11.60 3.54
CA ALA A 445 -14.99 11.01 2.36
C ALA A 445 -14.67 12.07 1.30
N TRP A 446 -15.61 12.97 1.02
CA TRP A 446 -15.40 14.05 0.07
C TRP A 446 -14.43 15.12 0.57
N LEU A 447 -14.44 15.43 1.87
CA LEU A 447 -13.47 16.36 2.46
C LEU A 447 -12.03 15.82 2.31
N ILE A 448 -11.81 14.55 2.62
CA ILE A 448 -10.51 13.89 2.44
C ILE A 448 -10.10 13.93 0.96
N THR A 449 -11.02 13.60 0.05
CA THR A 449 -10.77 13.65 -1.40
C THR A 449 -10.39 15.06 -1.86
N ALA A 450 -11.11 16.07 -1.41
CA ALA A 450 -10.83 17.47 -1.74
C ALA A 450 -9.49 17.95 -1.19
N ALA A 451 -9.14 17.56 0.04
CA ALA A 451 -7.86 17.89 0.65
C ALA A 451 -6.68 17.32 -0.16
N ILE A 452 -6.75 16.04 -0.57
CA ILE A 452 -5.69 15.41 -1.37
C ILE A 452 -5.58 16.06 -2.76
N LEU A 453 -6.71 16.36 -3.42
CA LEU A 453 -6.71 17.08 -4.68
C LEU A 453 -6.08 18.47 -4.54
N PHE A 454 -6.39 19.18 -3.46
CA PHE A 454 -5.81 20.50 -3.18
C PHE A 454 -4.28 20.42 -2.99
N PHE A 455 -3.78 19.51 -2.15
CA PHE A 455 -2.34 19.37 -1.93
C PHE A 455 -1.58 18.94 -3.20
N ASN A 456 -2.14 18.03 -3.99
CA ASN A 456 -1.57 17.63 -5.26
C ASN A 456 -1.55 18.78 -6.28
N ALA A 457 -2.61 19.58 -6.33
CA ALA A 457 -2.68 20.76 -7.21
C ALA A 457 -1.68 21.85 -6.77
N GLU A 458 -1.54 22.09 -5.47
CA GLU A 458 -0.58 23.03 -4.91
C GLU A 458 0.87 22.62 -5.23
N LEU A 459 1.18 21.33 -5.10
CA LEU A 459 2.50 20.82 -5.46
C LEU A 459 2.80 21.04 -6.95
N LEU A 460 1.85 20.72 -7.84
CA LEU A 460 2.00 20.96 -9.28
C LEU A 460 2.22 22.44 -9.56
N TRP A 461 1.43 23.30 -8.92
CA TRP A 461 1.57 24.76 -9.06
C TRP A 461 2.96 25.27 -8.68
N LEU A 462 3.51 24.79 -7.55
CA LEU A 462 4.85 25.13 -7.10
C LEU A 462 5.93 24.63 -8.07
N ILE A 463 5.77 23.41 -8.61
CA ILE A 463 6.70 22.85 -9.60
C ILE A 463 6.68 23.68 -10.90
N PHE A 464 5.51 24.05 -11.42
CA PHE A 464 5.39 24.82 -12.68
C PHE A 464 5.86 26.26 -12.54
N ARG A 465 5.79 26.86 -11.37
CA ARG A 465 6.34 28.21 -11.14
C ARG A 465 7.85 28.27 -11.04
N GLY A 466 8.53 27.13 -10.98
CA GLY A 466 9.98 27.10 -10.82
C GLY A 466 10.45 27.63 -9.44
N ALA A 467 9.50 27.72 -8.52
CA ALA A 467 9.74 28.24 -7.18
C ALA A 467 10.34 27.18 -6.28
#